data_3a78efd34d7d66f41acb3c8971dcf674
#
_entry.id   3a78efd34d7d66f41acb3c8971dcf674
#
_cell.length_a   1.000
_cell.length_b   1.000
_cell.length_c   1.000
_cell.angle_alpha   90.00
_cell.angle_beta   90.00
_cell.angle_gamma   90.00
#
_symmetry.space_group_name_H-M   'P 1'
#
loop_
_entity.id
_entity.type
_entity.pdbx_description
1 polymer ?
#
loop_
_entity_poly.entity_id
_entity_poly.type
_entity_poly.pdbx_seq_one_letter_code
_entity_poly.pdbx_strand_id
1 'polypeptide(L)'
;MKHRDELHIQDIDRANTLVKSVQKHYQVRIRPSVNITRPMRNYINTLRTKPFMLLAGISGTGKSRIVRKFAFDSCPCALRDNLGTEPGNYCMIEVKPNWHDSTELLGYWSNLNKRYMFTKFTKFLVKAKMYPNVPFLCVP
;
A
#
# COMPACT_ATOMS: atom_id res chain seq x y z
N MET A 1 -22.32 10.30 31.91
CA MET A 1 -22.13 9.28 30.84
C MET A 1 -22.49 9.78 29.45
N LYS A 2 -23.56 10.55 29.21
CA LYS A 2 -23.96 11.05 27.87
C LYS A 2 -22.93 11.93 27.14
N HIS A 3 -22.16 12.73 27.86
CA HIS A 3 -21.23 13.70 27.24
C HIS A 3 -19.96 13.05 26.61
N ARG A 4 -19.60 11.84 27.02
CA ARG A 4 -18.43 11.11 26.48
C ARG A 4 -18.74 10.46 25.14
N ASP A 5 -19.99 10.02 24.92
CA ASP A 5 -20.42 9.36 23.70
C ASP A 5 -20.63 10.37 22.56
N GLU A 6 -21.07 11.59 22.87
CA GLU A 6 -21.24 12.68 21.90
C GLU A 6 -19.91 13.19 21.35
N LEU A 7 -18.87 13.28 22.19
CA LEU A 7 -17.50 13.64 21.77
C LEU A 7 -16.90 12.59 20.82
N HIS A 8 -17.17 11.31 21.08
CA HIS A 8 -16.65 10.21 20.25
C HIS A 8 -17.32 10.18 18.86
N ILE A 9 -18.61 10.50 18.78
CA ILE A 9 -19.33 10.59 17.50
C ILE A 9 -18.82 11.76 16.66
N GLN A 10 -18.61 12.93 17.27
CA GLN A 10 -18.06 14.11 16.59
C GLN A 10 -16.64 13.90 16.05
N ASP A 11 -15.81 13.14 16.75
CA ASP A 11 -14.46 12.82 16.29
C ASP A 11 -14.47 11.83 15.12
N ILE A 12 -15.41 10.88 15.11
CA ILE A 12 -15.60 9.95 13.99
C ILE A 12 -16.11 10.69 12.75
N ASP A 13 -17.04 11.63 12.90
CA ASP A 13 -17.57 12.43 11.78
C ASP A 13 -16.53 13.39 11.22
N ARG A 14 -15.69 13.99 12.06
CA ARG A 14 -14.53 14.79 11.63
C ARG A 14 -13.52 13.94 10.88
N ALA A 15 -13.20 12.75 11.38
CA ALA A 15 -12.30 11.81 10.70
C ALA A 15 -12.88 11.38 9.35
N ASN A 16 -14.15 11.06 9.26
CA ASN A 16 -14.84 10.70 8.03
C ASN A 16 -14.88 11.87 7.02
N THR A 17 -15.06 13.10 7.49
CA THR A 17 -15.05 14.31 6.65
C THR A 17 -13.63 14.57 6.11
N LEU A 18 -12.59 14.41 6.93
CA LEU A 18 -11.20 14.50 6.50
C LEU A 18 -10.86 13.41 5.47
N VAL A 19 -11.28 12.17 5.70
CA VAL A 19 -11.10 11.07 4.73
C VAL A 19 -11.77 11.39 3.40
N LYS A 20 -13.03 11.88 3.42
CA LYS A 20 -13.76 12.27 2.20
C LYS A 20 -13.09 13.44 1.47
N SER A 21 -12.60 14.45 2.19
CA SER A 21 -11.91 15.60 1.58
C SER A 21 -10.58 15.18 0.96
N VAL A 22 -9.83 14.30 1.63
CA VAL A 22 -8.59 13.72 1.11
C VAL A 22 -8.90 12.86 -0.12
N GLN A 23 -9.92 12.00 -0.08
CA GLN A 23 -10.35 11.22 -1.24
C GLN A 23 -10.76 12.07 -2.44
N LYS A 24 -11.46 13.19 -2.21
CA LYS A 24 -11.85 14.14 -3.26
C LYS A 24 -10.64 14.87 -3.87
N HIS A 25 -9.65 15.20 -3.05
CA HIS A 25 -8.44 15.89 -3.51
C HIS A 25 -7.51 14.96 -4.31
N TYR A 26 -7.52 13.66 -4.01
CA TYR A 26 -6.70 12.61 -4.65
C TYR A 26 -7.45 11.78 -5.68
N GLN A 27 -8.54 12.29 -6.28
CA GLN A 27 -9.09 11.72 -7.51
C GLN A 27 -8.09 11.95 -8.67
N VAL A 28 -6.93 11.35 -8.53
CA VAL A 28 -5.93 11.32 -9.59
C VAL A 28 -6.45 10.40 -10.67
N ARG A 29 -7.03 10.96 -11.73
CA ARG A 29 -7.10 10.27 -13.02
C ARG A 29 -5.67 9.95 -13.40
N ILE A 30 -5.29 8.69 -13.29
CA ILE A 30 -4.05 8.19 -13.87
C ILE A 30 -4.21 8.39 -15.37
N ARG A 31 -3.74 9.52 -15.88
CA ARG A 31 -3.60 9.71 -17.33
C ARG A 31 -2.46 8.79 -17.76
N PRO A 32 -2.69 7.84 -18.65
CA PRO A 32 -1.63 6.99 -19.17
C PRO A 32 -0.77 7.78 -20.16
N SER A 33 0.09 8.66 -19.65
CA SER A 33 1.18 9.25 -20.45
C SER A 33 2.45 8.38 -20.40
N VAL A 34 2.34 7.16 -19.90
CA VAL A 34 3.45 6.23 -19.80
C VAL A 34 3.56 5.49 -21.12
N ASN A 35 4.73 5.53 -21.75
CA ASN A 35 5.10 4.60 -22.83
C ASN A 35 5.06 3.16 -22.27
N ILE A 36 3.88 2.54 -22.34
CA ILE A 36 3.65 1.19 -21.83
C ILE A 36 4.32 0.22 -22.81
N THR A 37 5.48 -0.29 -22.43
CA THR A 37 6.14 -1.36 -23.17
C THR A 37 5.28 -2.62 -23.21
N ARG A 38 5.46 -3.47 -24.23
CA ARG A 38 4.70 -4.72 -24.37
C ARG A 38 4.69 -5.59 -23.09
N PRO A 39 5.83 -5.82 -22.40
CA PRO A 39 5.84 -6.55 -21.13
C PRO A 39 5.00 -5.90 -20.05
N MET A 40 5.04 -4.57 -19.93
CA MET A 40 4.26 -3.83 -18.94
C MET A 40 2.76 -3.94 -19.20
N ARG A 41 2.32 -3.93 -20.46
CA ARG A 41 0.92 -4.11 -20.84
C ARG A 41 0.39 -5.47 -20.42
N ASN A 42 1.14 -6.54 -20.69
CA ASN A 42 0.77 -7.89 -20.28
C ASN A 42 0.68 -8.00 -18.77
N TYR A 43 1.63 -7.42 -18.05
CA TYR A 43 1.64 -7.35 -16.58
C TYR A 43 0.37 -6.67 -16.03
N ILE A 44 0.01 -5.49 -16.55
CA ILE A 44 -1.18 -4.74 -16.12
C ILE A 44 -2.46 -5.52 -16.44
N ASN A 45 -2.58 -6.12 -17.63
CA ASN A 45 -3.75 -6.91 -18.00
C ASN A 45 -3.95 -8.12 -17.09
N THR A 46 -2.87 -8.80 -16.73
CA THR A 46 -2.93 -9.94 -15.79
C THR A 46 -3.36 -9.48 -14.39
N LEU A 47 -2.84 -8.38 -13.87
CA LEU A 47 -3.25 -7.83 -12.57
C LEU A 47 -4.72 -7.39 -12.55
N ARG A 48 -5.26 -6.93 -13.68
CA ARG A 48 -6.69 -6.57 -13.77
C ARG A 48 -7.61 -7.76 -13.70
N THR A 49 -7.16 -8.93 -14.15
CA THR A 49 -7.95 -10.18 -14.10
C THR A 49 -7.83 -10.87 -12.75
N LYS A 50 -6.63 -10.88 -12.18
CA LYS A 50 -6.36 -11.47 -10.84
C LYS A 50 -5.36 -10.60 -10.09
N PRO A 51 -5.65 -10.22 -8.83
CA PRO A 51 -4.77 -9.35 -8.03
C PRO A 51 -3.54 -10.10 -7.47
N PHE A 52 -3.33 -11.34 -7.85
CA PHE A 52 -2.18 -12.16 -7.48
C PHE A 52 -1.46 -12.66 -8.73
N MET A 53 -0.13 -12.50 -8.77
CA MET A 53 0.70 -12.92 -9.89
C MET A 53 2.01 -13.54 -9.41
N LEU A 54 2.37 -14.68 -9.99
CA LEU A 54 3.67 -15.31 -9.79
C LEU A 54 4.59 -14.97 -10.97
N LEU A 55 5.69 -14.27 -10.69
CA LEU A 55 6.72 -13.93 -11.68
C LEU A 55 7.85 -14.96 -11.63
N ALA A 56 7.82 -15.92 -12.55
CA ALA A 56 8.86 -16.92 -12.71
C ALA A 56 9.86 -16.52 -13.81
N GLY A 57 11.09 -16.99 -13.68
CA GLY A 57 12.16 -16.78 -14.67
C GLY A 57 13.55 -16.74 -14.06
N ILE A 58 14.57 -16.71 -14.92
CA ILE A 58 16.00 -16.69 -14.54
C ILE A 58 16.29 -15.44 -13.68
N SER A 59 17.25 -15.56 -12.76
CA SER A 59 17.71 -14.43 -11.96
C SER A 59 18.28 -13.33 -12.87
N GLY A 60 18.09 -12.06 -12.47
CA GLY A 60 18.57 -10.91 -13.26
C GLY A 60 17.68 -10.45 -14.41
N THR A 61 16.59 -11.14 -14.72
CA THR A 61 15.66 -10.76 -15.84
C THR A 61 14.76 -9.56 -15.54
N GLY A 62 14.91 -8.92 -14.40
CA GLY A 62 14.17 -7.71 -14.04
C GLY A 62 12.75 -7.92 -13.48
N LYS A 63 12.43 -9.12 -12.97
CA LYS A 63 11.12 -9.43 -12.38
C LYS A 63 10.68 -8.42 -11.31
N SER A 64 11.50 -8.19 -10.31
CA SER A 64 11.22 -7.22 -9.25
C SER A 64 11.23 -5.77 -9.75
N ARG A 65 12.04 -5.48 -10.77
CA ARG A 65 12.11 -4.15 -11.40
C ARG A 65 10.82 -3.75 -12.08
N ILE A 66 10.14 -4.69 -12.77
CA ILE A 66 8.86 -4.38 -13.43
C ILE A 66 7.78 -4.01 -12.42
N VAL A 67 7.72 -4.71 -11.27
CA VAL A 67 6.77 -4.42 -10.19
C VAL A 67 7.03 -3.05 -9.58
N ARG A 68 8.30 -2.77 -9.24
CA ARG A 68 8.69 -1.48 -8.64
C ARG A 68 8.46 -0.32 -9.61
N LYS A 69 8.75 -0.51 -10.91
CA LYS A 69 8.49 0.48 -11.93
C LYS A 69 6.99 0.78 -12.05
N PHE A 70 6.15 -0.24 -12.08
CA PHE A 70 4.70 -0.06 -12.13
C PHE A 70 4.17 0.64 -10.87
N ALA A 71 4.68 0.27 -9.68
CA ALA A 71 4.36 0.96 -8.44
C ALA A 71 4.72 2.44 -8.51
N PHE A 72 5.92 2.76 -8.98
CA PHE A 72 6.40 4.14 -9.11
C PHE A 72 5.56 4.95 -10.10
N ASP A 73 5.29 4.39 -11.28
CA ASP A 73 4.51 5.05 -12.34
C ASP A 73 3.04 5.28 -11.92
N SER A 74 2.49 4.40 -11.09
CA SER A 74 1.12 4.51 -10.57
C SER A 74 1.01 5.24 -9.22
N CYS A 75 2.14 5.60 -8.61
CA CYS A 75 2.17 6.28 -7.31
C CYS A 75 1.93 7.79 -7.47
N PRO A 76 0.89 8.35 -6.84
CA PRO A 76 0.73 9.80 -6.74
C PRO A 76 1.94 10.46 -6.06
N CYS A 77 2.30 11.65 -6.50
CA CYS A 77 3.45 12.39 -5.92
C CYS A 77 3.34 12.56 -4.40
N ALA A 78 2.13 12.76 -3.89
CA ALA A 78 1.89 12.90 -2.45
C ALA A 78 2.12 11.62 -1.62
N LEU A 79 2.19 10.45 -2.26
CA LEU A 79 2.48 9.18 -1.59
C LEU A 79 3.94 8.75 -1.72
N ARG A 80 4.72 9.44 -2.53
CA ARG A 80 6.16 9.19 -2.64
C ARG A 80 6.88 9.66 -1.39
N ASP A 81 8.12 9.21 -1.22
CA ASP A 81 9.01 9.72 -0.17
C ASP A 81 9.34 11.20 -0.39
N ASN A 82 9.96 11.84 0.60
CA ASN A 82 10.32 13.26 0.55
C ASN A 82 11.25 13.63 -0.62
N LEU A 83 12.01 12.65 -1.12
CA LEU A 83 12.90 12.82 -2.27
C LEU A 83 12.21 12.49 -3.60
N GLY A 84 10.98 11.97 -3.59
CA GLY A 84 10.24 11.55 -4.77
C GLY A 84 10.81 10.29 -5.45
N THR A 85 11.72 9.57 -4.80
CA THR A 85 12.47 8.43 -5.37
C THR A 85 11.84 7.08 -5.08
N GLU A 86 11.11 6.96 -3.96
CA GLU A 86 10.49 5.71 -3.54
C GLU A 86 8.97 5.77 -3.62
N PRO A 87 8.33 4.76 -4.24
CA PRO A 87 6.88 4.72 -4.33
C PRO A 87 6.26 4.27 -2.99
N GLY A 88 5.39 5.09 -2.42
CA GLY A 88 4.73 4.79 -1.15
C GLY A 88 3.62 3.73 -1.25
N ASN A 89 3.29 3.28 -2.46
CA ASN A 89 2.35 2.20 -2.76
C ASN A 89 3.04 0.85 -3.05
N TYR A 90 4.31 0.71 -2.68
CA TYR A 90 5.11 -0.50 -2.84
C TYR A 90 5.60 -1.01 -1.49
N CYS A 91 5.50 -2.30 -1.26
CA CYS A 91 6.05 -2.95 -0.08
C CYS A 91 6.76 -4.24 -0.49
N MET A 92 8.03 -4.35 -0.14
CA MET A 92 8.77 -5.61 -0.21
C MET A 92 8.84 -6.21 1.19
N ILE A 93 8.46 -7.49 1.28
CA ILE A 93 8.49 -8.28 2.51
C ILE A 93 9.51 -9.40 2.31
N GLU A 94 10.58 -9.35 3.07
CA GLU A 94 11.55 -10.42 3.09
C GLU A 94 11.02 -11.56 3.97
N VAL A 95 10.54 -12.62 3.34
CA VAL A 95 10.09 -13.83 4.05
C VAL A 95 11.32 -14.55 4.57
N LYS A 96 11.39 -14.71 5.88
CA LYS A 96 12.50 -15.41 6.55
C LYS A 96 12.11 -16.85 6.87
N PRO A 97 13.04 -17.82 6.76
CA PRO A 97 12.73 -19.22 7.05
C PRO A 97 12.31 -19.49 8.49
N ASN A 98 12.64 -18.60 9.43
CA ASN A 98 12.30 -18.70 10.86
C ASN A 98 10.96 -18.05 11.24
N TRP A 99 10.15 -17.64 10.28
CA TRP A 99 8.81 -17.18 10.58
C TRP A 99 7.90 -18.35 10.97
N HIS A 100 7.49 -18.38 12.23
CA HIS A 100 6.65 -19.42 12.77
C HIS A 100 5.23 -18.95 13.11
N ASP A 101 5.04 -17.63 13.19
CA ASP A 101 3.75 -17.02 13.53
C ASP A 101 3.47 -15.73 12.75
N SER A 102 2.26 -15.21 12.90
CA SER A 102 1.81 -14.00 12.23
C SER A 102 2.32 -12.71 12.87
N THR A 103 2.98 -12.75 14.00
CA THR A 103 3.40 -11.55 14.74
C THR A 103 4.45 -10.75 13.98
N GLU A 104 5.34 -11.44 13.27
CA GLU A 104 6.34 -10.81 12.42
C GLU A 104 5.74 -10.11 11.19
N LEU A 105 4.61 -10.62 10.70
CA LEU A 105 3.91 -10.03 9.56
C LEU A 105 2.94 -8.94 9.98
N LEU A 106 2.07 -9.24 10.95
CA LEU A 106 0.96 -8.35 11.33
C LEU A 106 1.31 -7.42 12.49
N GLY A 107 2.23 -7.82 13.36
CA GLY A 107 2.57 -7.11 14.59
C GLY A 107 2.00 -7.79 15.83
N TYR A 108 2.29 -7.20 16.98
CA TYR A 108 1.94 -7.76 18.26
C TYR A 108 1.63 -6.70 19.32
N TRP A 109 0.90 -7.09 20.35
CA TRP A 109 0.68 -6.25 21.52
C TRP A 109 1.89 -6.29 22.45
N SER A 110 2.49 -5.15 22.71
CA SER A 110 3.60 -5.03 23.66
C SER A 110 3.08 -4.75 25.07
N ASN A 111 3.24 -5.72 25.96
CA ASN A 111 2.88 -5.56 27.38
C ASN A 111 3.73 -4.50 28.09
N LEU A 112 4.96 -4.32 27.65
CA LEU A 112 5.89 -3.34 28.20
C LEU A 112 5.45 -1.90 27.85
N ASN A 113 5.13 -1.66 26.60
CA ASN A 113 4.75 -0.33 26.09
C ASN A 113 3.24 -0.08 26.14
N LYS A 114 2.43 -1.07 26.56
CA LYS A 114 0.96 -1.02 26.60
C LYS A 114 0.34 -0.52 25.29
N ARG A 115 0.93 -0.91 24.15
CA ARG A 115 0.47 -0.54 22.82
C ARG A 115 0.73 -1.63 21.78
N TYR A 116 -0.02 -1.59 20.67
CA TYR A 116 0.20 -2.48 19.54
C TYR A 116 1.39 -2.01 18.70
N MET A 117 2.31 -2.91 18.42
CA MET A 117 3.51 -2.67 17.59
C MET A 117 3.20 -3.07 16.15
N PHE A 118 2.96 -2.07 15.31
CA PHE A 118 2.66 -2.28 13.89
C PHE A 118 3.93 -2.59 13.09
N THR A 119 3.85 -3.62 12.26
CA THR A 119 4.90 -3.94 11.28
C THR A 119 4.83 -3.02 10.06
N LYS A 120 5.84 -3.11 9.20
CA LYS A 120 5.86 -2.43 7.90
C LYS A 120 4.67 -2.84 7.04
N PHE A 121 4.32 -4.13 7.04
CA PHE A 121 3.20 -4.67 6.26
C PHE A 121 1.85 -4.16 6.75
N THR A 122 1.60 -4.17 8.06
CA THR A 122 0.34 -3.67 8.61
C THR A 122 0.14 -2.18 8.31
N LYS A 123 1.21 -1.37 8.45
CA LYS A 123 1.17 0.05 8.07
C LYS A 123 0.86 0.23 6.57
N PHE A 124 1.42 -0.62 5.73
CA PHE A 124 1.15 -0.63 4.29
C PHE A 124 -0.31 -0.98 3.98
N LEU A 125 -0.89 -1.98 4.65
CA LEU A 125 -2.30 -2.35 4.50
C LEU A 125 -3.26 -1.21 4.91
N VAL A 126 -2.99 -0.56 6.04
CA VAL A 126 -3.77 0.60 6.48
C VAL A 126 -3.70 1.72 5.44
N LYS A 127 -2.50 2.01 4.93
CA LYS A 127 -2.29 3.00 3.88
C LYS A 127 -3.06 2.64 2.59
N ALA A 128 -3.04 1.37 2.18
CA ALA A 128 -3.81 0.90 1.03
C ALA A 128 -5.32 1.10 1.21
N LYS A 129 -5.83 0.88 2.42
CA LYS A 129 -7.24 1.14 2.75
C LYS A 129 -7.60 2.63 2.65
N MET A 130 -6.68 3.52 2.98
CA MET A 130 -6.90 4.97 2.92
C MET A 130 -6.92 5.51 1.48
N TYR A 131 -6.28 4.82 0.54
CA TYR A 131 -6.15 5.25 -0.86
C TYR A 131 -6.69 4.19 -1.84
N PRO A 132 -8.01 3.93 -1.86
CA PRO A 132 -8.60 2.82 -2.63
C PRO A 132 -8.46 2.96 -4.14
N ASN A 133 -8.19 4.16 -4.64
CA ASN A 133 -8.02 4.43 -6.08
C ASN A 133 -6.56 4.30 -6.57
N VAL A 134 -5.64 3.96 -5.68
CA VAL A 134 -4.22 3.76 -6.00
C VAL A 134 -3.90 2.28 -5.91
N PRO A 135 -3.26 1.67 -6.93
CA PRO A 135 -2.83 0.29 -6.83
C PRO A 135 -1.69 0.17 -5.82
N PHE A 136 -1.86 -0.68 -4.82
CA PHE A 136 -0.84 -1.03 -3.83
C PHE A 136 -0.26 -2.40 -4.16
N LEU A 137 1.06 -2.50 -4.19
CA LEU A 137 1.81 -3.66 -4.65
C LEU A 137 2.67 -4.21 -3.52
N CYS A 138 2.39 -5.44 -3.12
CA CYS A 138 3.17 -6.17 -2.14
C CYS A 138 3.94 -7.29 -2.84
N VAL A 139 5.23 -7.37 -2.57
CA VAL A 139 6.13 -8.42 -3.09
C VAL A 139 6.74 -9.15 -1.90
N PRO A 140 6.47 -10.45 -1.75
CA PRO A 140 7.10 -11.28 -0.74
C PRO A 140 8.52 -11.70 -1.16
#